data_2094bbc0debacc388e82b1c6b813a5b0
#
_entry.id   2094bbc0debacc388e82b1c6b813a5b0
#
_cell.length_a   1.000
_cell.length_b   1.000
_cell.length_c   1.000
_cell.angle_alpha   90.00
_cell.angle_beta   90.00
_cell.angle_gamma   90.00
#
_symmetry.space_group_name_H-M   'P 1'
#
loop_
_entity.id
_entity.type
_entity.pdbx_description
1 polymer ?
#
loop_
_entity_poly.entity_id
_entity_poly.type
_entity_poly.pdbx_seq_one_letter_code
_entity_poly.pdbx_strand_id
1 'polypeptide(L)'
;HTCLGHCEIDKFAEKSYRAMHEVKEGEWYAADITKVSAEEIPKADCWCFGFPCTNISIAGKQAGIRGNQSGLFFDVIRLLEETKKENRPKWLFIENVKNLLSINKGFDFAGILLALDEIGYDTEWEVLDSAEFYVPQHRERIYIIGHIRGRSGRKIFPIQRKNKSAGIKQI
;
A
#
# COMPACT_ATOMS: atom_id res chain seq x y z
N HIS A 1 -14.64 -4.06 9.61
CA HIS A 1 -14.28 -4.24 8.20
C HIS A 1 -14.53 -5.69 7.78
N THR A 2 -14.90 -5.90 6.53
CA THR A 2 -15.07 -7.24 5.95
C THR A 2 -14.01 -7.41 4.87
N CYS A 3 -13.20 -8.47 4.95
CA CYS A 3 -12.28 -8.86 3.88
C CYS A 3 -13.10 -9.42 2.72
N LEU A 4 -12.81 -8.98 1.50
CA LEU A 4 -13.47 -9.43 0.29
C LEU A 4 -12.56 -10.34 -0.54
N GLY A 5 -11.27 -10.32 -0.27
CA GLY A 5 -10.29 -11.17 -0.94
C GLY A 5 -8.86 -10.70 -0.74
N HIS A 6 -7.94 -11.52 -1.23
CA HIS A 6 -6.51 -11.23 -1.16
C HIS A 6 -5.75 -11.84 -2.35
N CYS A 7 -4.53 -11.35 -2.56
CA CYS A 7 -3.62 -11.88 -3.56
C CYS A 7 -2.26 -12.13 -2.90
N GLU A 8 -1.74 -13.37 -2.99
CA GLU A 8 -0.48 -13.77 -2.40
C GLU A 8 0.17 -14.89 -3.22
N ILE A 9 1.40 -14.67 -3.67
CA ILE A 9 2.14 -15.63 -4.50
C ILE A 9 2.93 -16.65 -3.66
N ASP A 10 3.34 -16.28 -2.44
CA ASP A 10 4.07 -17.17 -1.55
C ASP A 10 3.11 -18.16 -0.90
N LYS A 11 3.31 -19.45 -1.18
CA LYS A 11 2.46 -20.54 -0.68
C LYS A 11 2.46 -20.66 0.85
N PHE A 12 3.55 -20.26 1.51
CA PHE A 12 3.65 -20.33 2.97
C PHE A 12 2.95 -19.12 3.61
N ALA A 13 3.09 -17.94 3.02
CA ALA A 13 2.36 -16.76 3.43
C ALA A 13 0.85 -16.96 3.26
N GLU A 14 0.41 -17.49 2.12
CA GLU A 14 -0.99 -17.85 1.86
C GLU A 14 -1.53 -18.87 2.88
N LYS A 15 -0.77 -19.93 3.16
CA LYS A 15 -1.14 -20.92 4.17
C LYS A 15 -1.24 -20.32 5.57
N SER A 16 -0.31 -19.42 5.93
CA SER A 16 -0.35 -18.67 7.18
C SER A 16 -1.58 -17.77 7.27
N TYR A 17 -1.88 -17.04 6.20
CA TYR A 17 -3.06 -16.19 6.12
C TYR A 17 -4.33 -16.99 6.42
N ARG A 18 -4.54 -18.11 5.74
CA ARG A 18 -5.71 -18.97 5.96
C ARG A 18 -5.77 -19.59 7.36
N ALA A 19 -4.62 -19.82 7.98
CA ALA A 19 -4.59 -20.35 9.34
C ALA A 19 -4.92 -19.30 10.40
N MET A 20 -4.63 -18.02 10.12
CA MET A 20 -4.85 -16.91 11.06
C MET A 20 -6.19 -16.20 10.86
N HIS A 21 -6.78 -16.32 9.69
CA HIS A 21 -8.01 -15.61 9.33
C HIS A 21 -9.11 -16.60 8.94
N GLU A 22 -10.33 -16.31 9.35
CA GLU A 22 -11.52 -17.06 8.90
C GLU A 22 -11.84 -16.64 7.46
N VAL A 23 -11.20 -17.30 6.49
CA VAL A 23 -11.47 -17.11 5.07
C VAL A 23 -12.83 -17.68 4.74
N LYS A 24 -13.74 -16.83 4.27
CA LYS A 24 -15.11 -17.22 3.94
C LYS A 24 -15.16 -17.94 2.60
N GLU A 25 -16.14 -18.85 2.47
CA GLU A 25 -16.45 -19.43 1.17
C GLU A 25 -16.86 -18.33 0.17
N GLY A 26 -16.24 -18.34 -1.02
CA GLY A 26 -16.46 -17.29 -2.03
C GLY A 26 -15.61 -16.04 -1.87
N GLU A 27 -14.74 -15.95 -0.86
CA GLU A 27 -13.75 -14.87 -0.78
C GLU A 27 -12.79 -14.95 -1.98
N TRP A 28 -12.59 -13.81 -2.64
CA TRP A 28 -11.75 -13.74 -3.83
C TRP A 28 -10.28 -14.02 -3.49
N TYR A 29 -9.64 -14.85 -4.32
CA TYR A 29 -8.22 -15.15 -4.19
C TYR A 29 -7.53 -15.18 -5.55
N ALA A 30 -6.34 -14.59 -5.62
CA ALA A 30 -5.42 -14.75 -6.73
C ALA A 30 -4.00 -15.01 -6.22
N ALA A 31 -3.24 -15.84 -6.95
CA ALA A 31 -1.86 -16.14 -6.58
C ALA A 31 -0.85 -15.14 -7.15
N ASP A 32 -1.15 -14.48 -8.25
CA ASP A 32 -0.18 -13.65 -8.99
C ASP A 32 -0.86 -12.39 -9.52
N ILE A 33 -0.55 -11.26 -8.91
CA ILE A 33 -1.14 -9.96 -9.23
C ILE A 33 -0.89 -9.54 -10.70
N THR A 34 0.19 -10.01 -11.29
CA THR A 34 0.55 -9.68 -12.68
C THR A 34 -0.41 -10.30 -13.69
N LYS A 35 -1.15 -11.34 -13.28
CA LYS A 35 -2.10 -12.09 -14.11
C LYS A 35 -3.56 -11.74 -13.85
N VAL A 36 -3.81 -10.91 -12.82
CA VAL A 36 -5.16 -10.51 -12.44
C VAL A 36 -5.71 -9.49 -13.42
N SER A 37 -6.99 -9.64 -13.78
CA SER A 37 -7.80 -8.62 -14.46
C SER A 37 -8.58 -7.80 -13.43
N ALA A 38 -8.75 -6.52 -13.69
CA ALA A 38 -9.53 -5.64 -12.80
C ALA A 38 -11.01 -6.08 -12.67
N GLU A 39 -11.53 -6.79 -13.65
CA GLU A 39 -12.91 -7.31 -13.65
C GLU A 39 -13.10 -8.45 -12.65
N GLU A 40 -12.03 -9.16 -12.31
CA GLU A 40 -12.06 -10.28 -11.35
C GLU A 40 -12.07 -9.80 -9.90
N ILE A 41 -11.62 -8.57 -9.66
CA ILE A 41 -11.48 -8.04 -8.30
C ILE A 41 -12.83 -7.55 -7.79
N PRO A 42 -13.29 -8.02 -6.62
CA PRO A 42 -14.53 -7.54 -6.04
C PRO A 42 -14.45 -6.05 -5.70
N LYS A 43 -15.56 -5.35 -5.88
CA LYS A 43 -15.64 -3.94 -5.50
C LYS A 43 -15.42 -3.78 -3.99
N ALA A 44 -14.37 -3.05 -3.62
CA ALA A 44 -13.99 -2.80 -2.25
C ALA A 44 -13.86 -1.30 -1.96
N ASP A 45 -14.09 -0.90 -0.71
CA ASP A 45 -13.90 0.49 -0.29
C ASP A 45 -12.43 0.83 -0.08
N CYS A 46 -11.60 -0.15 0.26
CA CYS A 46 -10.16 0.02 0.54
C CYS A 46 -9.35 -1.13 -0.07
N TRP A 47 -8.23 -0.78 -0.69
CA TRP A 47 -7.19 -1.73 -1.06
C TRP A 47 -5.98 -1.53 -0.15
N CYS A 48 -5.52 -2.62 0.46
CA CYS A 48 -4.34 -2.64 1.32
C CYS A 48 -3.26 -3.46 0.64
N PHE A 49 -2.07 -2.90 0.46
CA PHE A 49 -0.97 -3.63 -0.18
C PHE A 49 0.40 -3.11 0.22
N GLY A 50 1.40 -4.00 0.15
CA GLY A 50 2.81 -3.68 0.14
C GLY A 50 3.45 -4.22 -1.14
N PHE A 51 4.62 -3.74 -1.48
CA PHE A 51 5.37 -4.18 -2.66
C PHE A 51 6.88 -4.18 -2.37
N PRO A 52 7.67 -5.05 -3.03
CA PRO A 52 9.12 -5.05 -2.86
C PRO A 52 9.75 -3.75 -3.35
N CYS A 53 10.52 -3.06 -2.50
CA CYS A 53 11.16 -1.79 -2.89
C CYS A 53 12.31 -1.97 -3.90
N THR A 54 12.82 -3.19 -4.07
CA THR A 54 13.91 -3.51 -5.00
C THR A 54 13.48 -3.53 -6.46
N ASN A 55 12.19 -3.56 -6.75
CA ASN A 55 11.63 -3.75 -8.09
C ASN A 55 10.92 -2.50 -8.64
N ILE A 56 11.17 -1.33 -8.05
CA ILE A 56 10.65 -0.08 -8.60
C ILE A 56 11.72 0.47 -9.51
N SER A 57 11.58 0.28 -10.82
CA SER A 57 12.42 0.93 -11.81
C SER A 57 11.61 2.00 -12.54
N ILE A 58 11.82 3.24 -12.15
CA ILE A 58 11.40 4.40 -12.94
C ILE A 58 12.54 4.71 -13.90
N ALA A 59 12.81 3.78 -14.83
CA ALA A 59 13.85 3.95 -15.82
C ALA A 59 13.31 4.79 -16.99
N GLY A 60 13.80 6.00 -17.12
CA GLY A 60 13.60 6.79 -18.33
C GLY A 60 13.79 8.27 -18.10
N LYS A 61 15.03 8.74 -18.29
CA LYS A 61 15.25 10.16 -18.59
C LYS A 61 14.41 10.54 -19.80
N GLN A 62 13.43 11.43 -19.63
CA GLN A 62 12.66 12.13 -20.68
C GLN A 62 11.41 11.47 -21.28
N ALA A 63 10.98 10.28 -20.91
CA ALA A 63 9.77 9.69 -21.52
C ALA A 63 8.47 9.90 -20.71
N GLY A 64 8.46 10.81 -19.73
CA GLY A 64 7.31 10.95 -18.82
C GLY A 64 7.12 9.68 -17.97
N ILE A 65 6.16 9.69 -17.05
CA ILE A 65 5.88 8.60 -16.11
C ILE A 65 5.46 7.29 -16.79
N ARG A 66 5.17 7.31 -18.07
CA ARG A 66 4.82 6.13 -18.91
C ARG A 66 6.03 5.42 -19.55
N GLY A 67 7.28 5.81 -19.22
CA GLY A 67 8.46 5.03 -19.58
C GLY A 67 8.45 3.65 -18.91
N ASN A 68 9.37 2.74 -19.27
CA ASN A 68 9.46 1.36 -18.76
C ASN A 68 9.35 1.31 -17.22
N GLN A 69 8.11 1.31 -16.72
CA GLN A 69 7.77 1.15 -15.31
C GLN A 69 7.69 -0.35 -15.05
N SER A 70 8.58 -0.86 -14.22
CA SER A 70 8.59 -2.26 -13.82
C SER A 70 8.37 -2.38 -12.32
N GLY A 71 7.65 -3.41 -11.92
CA GLY A 71 7.46 -3.77 -10.54
C GLY A 71 5.99 -3.88 -10.13
N LEU A 72 5.76 -4.67 -9.09
CA LEU A 72 4.40 -5.02 -8.62
C LEU A 72 3.54 -3.81 -8.22
N PHE A 73 4.17 -2.68 -7.85
CA PHE A 73 3.43 -1.42 -7.64
C PHE A 73 2.68 -0.98 -8.90
N PHE A 74 3.32 -1.07 -10.06
CA PHE A 74 2.70 -0.66 -11.32
C PHE A 74 1.65 -1.64 -11.83
N ASP A 75 1.70 -2.92 -11.42
CA ASP A 75 0.59 -3.84 -11.64
C ASP A 75 -0.66 -3.41 -10.86
N VAL A 76 -0.49 -2.91 -9.62
CA VAL A 76 -1.61 -2.34 -8.86
C VAL A 76 -2.13 -1.07 -9.53
N ILE A 77 -1.24 -0.17 -10.01
CA ILE A 77 -1.65 1.03 -10.76
C ILE A 77 -2.45 0.65 -12.02
N ARG A 78 -1.97 -0.33 -12.81
CA ARG A 78 -2.69 -0.88 -13.96
C ARG A 78 -4.09 -1.34 -13.59
N LEU A 79 -4.23 -2.12 -12.53
CA LEU A 79 -5.54 -2.60 -12.07
C LEU A 79 -6.46 -1.44 -11.63
N LEU A 80 -5.93 -0.40 -11.00
CA LEU A 80 -6.69 0.80 -10.65
C LEU A 80 -7.11 1.59 -11.89
N GLU A 81 -6.27 1.68 -12.93
CA GLU A 81 -6.59 2.33 -14.20
C GLU A 81 -7.67 1.58 -14.95
N GLU A 82 -7.57 0.24 -15.03
CA GLU A 82 -8.55 -0.64 -15.67
C GLU A 82 -9.91 -0.64 -14.94
N THR A 83 -9.89 -0.43 -13.62
CA THR A 83 -11.12 -0.36 -12.82
C THR A 83 -11.93 0.89 -13.18
N LYS A 84 -13.23 0.71 -13.47
CA LYS A 84 -14.16 1.82 -13.72
C LYS A 84 -14.15 2.79 -12.55
N LYS A 85 -14.14 4.10 -12.82
CA LYS A 85 -14.00 5.16 -11.80
C LYS A 85 -14.98 5.03 -10.63
N GLU A 86 -16.21 4.62 -10.90
CA GLU A 86 -17.26 4.42 -9.88
C GLU A 86 -17.01 3.20 -8.98
N ASN A 87 -16.16 2.26 -9.42
CA ASN A 87 -15.83 1.03 -8.71
C ASN A 87 -14.46 1.09 -8.03
N ARG A 88 -13.65 2.13 -8.30
CA ARG A 88 -12.35 2.29 -7.66
C ARG A 88 -12.48 2.36 -6.15
N PRO A 89 -11.54 1.76 -5.40
CA PRO A 89 -11.52 1.88 -3.94
C PRO A 89 -11.44 3.35 -3.54
N LYS A 90 -12.15 3.73 -2.49
CA LYS A 90 -12.11 5.10 -1.95
C LYS A 90 -10.77 5.39 -1.29
N TRP A 91 -10.16 4.33 -0.74
CA TRP A 91 -8.93 4.39 0.03
C TRP A 91 -7.91 3.38 -0.47
N LEU A 92 -6.66 3.81 -0.46
CA LEU A 92 -5.49 2.95 -0.61
C LEU A 92 -4.70 3.00 0.68
N PHE A 93 -4.34 1.84 1.22
CA PHE A 93 -3.45 1.72 2.37
C PHE A 93 -2.18 0.98 1.92
N ILE A 94 -1.07 1.70 1.83
CA ILE A 94 0.16 1.22 1.22
C ILE A 94 1.25 1.18 2.28
N GLU A 95 1.93 0.05 2.42
CA GLU A 95 3.07 -0.12 3.35
C GLU A 95 4.36 -0.36 2.58
N ASN A 96 5.46 0.20 3.08
CA ASN A 96 6.79 -0.14 2.60
C ASN A 96 7.86 0.12 3.67
N VAL A 97 9.09 -0.28 3.37
CA VAL A 97 10.24 0.03 4.22
C VAL A 97 10.56 1.53 4.15
N LYS A 98 11.02 2.12 5.26
CA LYS A 98 11.43 3.53 5.34
C LYS A 98 12.44 3.92 4.24
N ASN A 99 13.32 2.97 3.86
CA ASN A 99 14.36 3.22 2.86
C ASN A 99 13.79 3.64 1.49
N LEU A 100 12.52 3.37 1.21
CA LEU A 100 11.83 3.83 0.00
C LEU A 100 11.98 5.35 -0.22
N LEU A 101 12.05 6.14 0.86
CA LEU A 101 12.23 7.59 0.80
C LEU A 101 13.60 8.03 0.25
N SER A 102 14.61 7.16 0.33
CA SER A 102 15.99 7.49 -0.03
C SER A 102 16.53 6.75 -1.24
N ILE A 103 15.86 5.67 -1.66
CA ILE A 103 16.23 4.93 -2.86
C ILE A 103 16.23 5.88 -4.06
N ASN A 104 17.25 5.74 -4.90
CA ASN A 104 17.44 6.59 -6.08
C ASN A 104 17.27 8.09 -5.77
N LYS A 105 17.82 8.55 -4.62
CA LYS A 105 17.73 9.95 -4.14
C LYS A 105 16.29 10.46 -3.97
N GLY A 106 15.34 9.57 -3.71
CA GLY A 106 13.92 9.89 -3.52
C GLY A 106 13.11 9.94 -4.82
N PHE A 107 13.72 9.76 -5.99
CA PHE A 107 13.00 9.79 -7.26
C PHE A 107 11.96 8.66 -7.39
N ASP A 108 12.26 7.47 -6.84
CA ASP A 108 11.31 6.35 -6.87
C ASP A 108 10.07 6.67 -6.04
N PHE A 109 10.25 7.26 -4.86
CA PHE A 109 9.13 7.69 -4.03
C PHE A 109 8.30 8.80 -4.68
N ALA A 110 8.97 9.80 -5.27
CA ALA A 110 8.29 10.86 -6.02
C ALA A 110 7.46 10.28 -7.19
N GLY A 111 7.98 9.28 -7.89
CA GLY A 111 7.26 8.61 -8.97
C GLY A 111 6.03 7.83 -8.50
N ILE A 112 6.10 7.20 -7.31
CA ILE A 112 4.92 6.57 -6.69
C ILE A 112 3.83 7.59 -6.42
N LEU A 113 4.19 8.73 -5.78
CA LEU A 113 3.21 9.78 -5.49
C LEU A 113 2.58 10.34 -6.76
N LEU A 114 3.40 10.53 -7.80
CA LEU A 114 2.93 11.05 -9.08
C LEU A 114 2.02 10.07 -9.81
N ALA A 115 2.34 8.76 -9.81
CA ALA A 115 1.46 7.74 -10.39
C ALA A 115 0.09 7.69 -9.69
N LEU A 116 0.07 7.83 -8.36
CA LEU A 116 -1.18 7.90 -7.60
C LEU A 116 -1.97 9.19 -7.90
N ASP A 117 -1.29 10.33 -8.04
CA ASP A 117 -1.91 11.60 -8.42
C ASP A 117 -2.56 11.54 -9.80
N GLU A 118 -1.87 10.95 -10.80
CA GLU A 118 -2.36 10.80 -12.17
C GLU A 118 -3.65 9.99 -12.26
N ILE A 119 -3.76 8.92 -11.46
CA ILE A 119 -4.98 8.11 -11.42
C ILE A 119 -6.08 8.69 -10.52
N GLY A 120 -5.82 9.87 -9.92
CA GLY A 120 -6.81 10.66 -9.20
C GLY A 120 -6.89 10.41 -7.70
N TYR A 121 -5.79 10.00 -7.06
CA TYR A 121 -5.71 9.89 -5.61
C TYR A 121 -4.88 11.03 -5.03
N ASP A 122 -5.42 11.71 -4.02
CA ASP A 122 -4.66 12.58 -3.14
C ASP A 122 -3.98 11.73 -2.07
N THR A 123 -2.71 12.00 -1.78
CA THR A 123 -1.92 11.14 -0.91
C THR A 123 -1.37 11.90 0.30
N GLU A 124 -1.31 11.21 1.42
CA GLU A 124 -0.57 11.61 2.62
C GLU A 124 0.26 10.43 3.12
N TRP A 125 1.36 10.69 3.80
CA TRP A 125 2.25 9.65 4.27
C TRP A 125 2.96 10.02 5.57
N GLU A 126 3.33 9.00 6.33
CA GLU A 126 4.12 9.12 7.55
C GLU A 126 5.01 7.89 7.75
N VAL A 127 6.18 8.09 8.39
CA VAL A 127 7.01 6.98 8.88
C VAL A 127 6.64 6.72 10.33
N LEU A 128 6.25 5.47 10.62
CA LEU A 128 5.89 5.01 11.94
C LEU A 128 6.88 3.94 12.40
N ASP A 129 7.29 3.99 13.68
CA ASP A 129 8.07 2.95 14.32
C ASP A 129 7.17 2.13 15.25
N SER A 130 7.17 0.82 15.09
CA SER A 130 6.35 -0.08 15.92
C SER A 130 6.64 0.10 17.42
N ALA A 131 7.86 0.48 17.81
CA ALA A 131 8.21 0.76 19.20
C ALA A 131 7.41 1.91 19.83
N GLU A 132 6.85 2.81 19.03
CA GLU A 132 6.00 3.91 19.51
C GLU A 132 4.57 3.45 19.82
N PHE A 133 4.23 2.20 19.46
CA PHE A 133 2.90 1.59 19.59
C PHE A 133 2.91 0.35 20.52
N TYR A 134 3.78 0.36 21.54
CA TYR A 134 3.90 -0.69 22.56
C TYR A 134 4.43 -2.05 22.07
N VAL A 135 5.03 -2.09 20.89
CA VAL A 135 5.74 -3.28 20.40
C VAL A 135 7.22 -3.16 20.80
N PRO A 136 7.82 -4.15 21.48
CA PRO A 136 9.22 -4.10 21.91
C PRO A 136 10.20 -4.38 20.75
N GLN A 137 9.95 -3.78 19.59
CA GLN A 137 10.77 -3.91 18.39
C GLN A 137 10.79 -2.59 17.65
N HIS A 138 11.98 -2.12 17.31
CA HIS A 138 12.13 -1.01 16.36
C HIS A 138 11.95 -1.52 14.94
N ARG A 139 10.85 -1.11 14.31
CA ARG A 139 10.52 -1.43 12.94
C ARG A 139 9.88 -0.22 12.27
N GLU A 140 10.72 0.58 11.63
CA GLU A 140 10.25 1.75 10.89
C GLU A 140 9.65 1.34 9.53
N ARG A 141 8.46 1.83 9.26
CA ARG A 141 7.75 1.64 7.99
C ARG A 141 7.15 2.94 7.52
N ILE A 142 7.18 3.17 6.21
CA ILE A 142 6.38 4.23 5.60
C ILE A 142 4.98 3.68 5.32
N TYR A 143 3.99 4.46 5.71
CA TYR A 143 2.59 4.23 5.36
C TYR A 143 2.13 5.37 4.47
N ILE A 144 1.55 5.03 3.32
CA ILE A 144 1.01 5.99 2.37
C ILE A 144 -0.48 5.72 2.30
N ILE A 145 -1.29 6.75 2.54
CA ILE A 145 -2.73 6.70 2.43
C ILE A 145 -3.13 7.48 1.18
N GLY A 146 -3.77 6.80 0.23
CA GLY A 146 -4.42 7.44 -0.90
C GLY A 146 -5.91 7.55 -0.67
N HIS A 147 -6.50 8.70 -0.96
CA HIS A 147 -7.95 8.84 -1.03
C HIS A 147 -8.38 9.43 -2.36
N ILE A 148 -9.47 8.93 -2.90
CA ILE A 148 -9.92 9.34 -4.23
C ILE A 148 -10.32 10.81 -4.23
N ARG A 149 -9.80 11.57 -5.20
CA ARG A 149 -10.00 13.01 -5.33
C ARG A 149 -11.48 13.36 -5.52
N GLY A 150 -11.89 14.49 -4.92
CA GLY A 150 -13.26 14.98 -5.03
C GLY A 150 -14.25 14.35 -4.05
N ARG A 151 -13.82 13.41 -3.21
CA ARG A 151 -14.56 12.96 -2.03
C ARG A 151 -13.84 13.50 -0.81
N SER A 152 -14.55 14.13 0.13
CA SER A 152 -13.95 14.71 1.34
C SER A 152 -13.18 13.65 2.12
N GLY A 153 -11.86 13.64 1.98
CA GLY A 153 -10.96 12.81 2.78
C GLY A 153 -10.68 13.52 4.11
N ARG A 154 -10.86 12.82 5.22
CA ARG A 154 -10.36 13.29 6.50
C ARG A 154 -8.85 13.11 6.50
N LYS A 155 -8.10 14.14 6.90
CA LYS A 155 -6.67 14.03 7.12
C LYS A 155 -6.38 12.96 8.18
N ILE A 156 -5.51 12.01 7.87
CA ILE A 156 -5.14 10.86 8.72
C ILE A 156 -3.88 11.17 9.53
N PHE A 157 -2.87 11.73 8.87
CA PHE A 157 -1.59 12.02 9.51
C PHE A 157 -1.49 13.49 10.00
N PRO A 158 -0.71 13.77 11.08
CA PRO A 158 0.03 12.80 11.87
C PRO A 158 -0.87 12.00 12.83
N ILE A 159 -0.52 10.73 13.06
CA ILE A 159 -1.15 9.93 14.09
C ILE A 159 -0.67 10.42 15.46
N GLN A 160 -1.62 10.66 16.39
CA GLN A 160 -1.28 11.05 17.76
C GLN A 160 -0.54 9.90 18.45
N ARG A 161 0.75 10.12 18.68
CA ARG A 161 1.59 9.22 19.47
C ARG A 161 1.32 9.49 20.94
N LYS A 162 1.03 8.46 21.74
CA LYS A 162 0.98 8.64 23.19
C LYS A 162 2.39 8.98 23.68
N ASN A 163 2.57 10.13 24.30
CA ASN A 163 3.83 10.60 24.83
C ASN A 163 4.49 9.53 25.69
N LYS A 164 5.79 9.31 25.51
CA LYS A 164 6.66 8.46 26.35
C LYS A 164 6.86 8.98 27.79
N SER A 165 5.97 9.82 28.31
CA SER A 165 6.09 10.39 29.66
C SER A 165 5.11 9.74 30.62
N ALA A 166 5.31 8.45 30.92
CA ALA A 166 4.87 7.84 32.18
C ALA A 166 5.65 6.54 32.40
N GLY A 167 6.85 6.67 32.98
CA GLY A 167 7.36 5.75 34.01
C GLY A 167 7.61 4.30 33.60
N ILE A 168 8.72 4.01 32.89
CA ILE A 168 9.45 2.79 33.22
C ILE A 168 10.42 3.17 34.33
N LYS A 169 10.01 2.98 35.59
CA LYS A 169 10.97 2.82 36.68
C LYS A 169 11.74 1.53 36.39
N GLN A 170 13.03 1.68 36.14
CA GLN A 170 13.96 0.56 36.18
C GLN A 170 13.86 -0.08 37.57
N ILE A 171 13.57 -1.37 37.59
CA ILE A 171 13.77 -2.25 38.73
C ILE A 171 15.16 -2.85 38.60
#